data_bdb1e52f89ed14aba1ba8108a7f56040
#
_entry.id   bdb1e52f89ed14aba1ba8108a7f56040
#
_cell.length_a   1.000
_cell.length_b   1.000
_cell.length_c   1.000
_cell.angle_alpha   90.00
_cell.angle_beta   90.00
_cell.angle_gamma   90.00
#
_symmetry.space_group_name_H-M   'P 1'
#
loop_
_entity.id
_entity.type
_entity.pdbx_description
1 polymer ?
#
loop_
_entity_poly.entity_id
_entity_poly.type
_entity_poly.pdbx_seq_one_letter_code
_entity_poly.pdbx_strand_id
1 'polypeptide(L)'
;MNNQEEPRKISILGSTGSIGSDTISVLQSTSNTYRVLAITAHESVDLLAQQAHVLKPEFVVIANEGKYRELKRLLSGTKSRLAAGDEAVLEAASLKTDWT
;
A
#
# COMPACT_ATOMS: atom_id res chain seq x y z
N MET A 1 29.35 -6.45 3.72
CA MET A 1 28.60 -6.24 3.76
C MET A 1 27.87 -6.35 3.80
N ASN A 2 27.59 -6.13 3.83
CA ASN A 2 26.61 -6.08 3.86
C ASN A 2 25.85 -6.23 3.55
N ASN A 3 25.81 -6.32 3.25
CA ASN A 3 24.86 -6.38 2.95
C ASN A 3 23.92 -6.81 3.48
N GLN A 4 23.76 -7.16 3.53
CA GLN A 4 22.72 -7.46 4.22
C GLN A 4 21.91 -6.44 4.60
N GLU A 5 21.77 -5.72 3.81
CA GLU A 5 20.99 -4.63 4.06
C GLU A 5 19.54 -4.96 4.12
N GLU A 6 18.80 -4.33 5.01
CA GLU A 6 17.37 -4.48 5.09
C GLU A 6 16.73 -3.86 3.86
N PRO A 7 15.61 -4.42 3.38
CA PRO A 7 14.88 -3.79 2.28
C PRO A 7 14.45 -2.37 2.66
N ARG A 8 14.41 -1.50 1.68
CA ARG A 8 13.92 -0.14 1.91
C ARG A 8 12.44 -0.17 2.21
N LYS A 9 12.04 0.64 3.19
CA LYS A 9 10.63 0.74 3.58
C LYS A 9 10.01 1.90 2.83
N ILE A 10 8.93 1.63 2.12
CA ILE A 10 8.26 2.65 1.32
C ILE A 10 6.76 2.63 1.57
N SER A 11 6.14 3.76 1.30
CA SER A 11 4.69 3.89 1.29
C SER A 11 4.29 4.55 -0.01
N ILE A 12 3.20 4.09 -0.63
CA ILE A 12 2.73 4.62 -1.90
C ILE A 12 1.37 5.23 -1.68
N LEU A 13 1.32 6.56 -1.62
CA LEU A 13 0.06 7.27 -1.42
C LEU A 13 -0.58 7.50 -2.78
N GLY A 14 -1.86 7.15 -2.89
CA GLY A 14 -2.53 7.22 -4.18
C GLY A 14 -2.04 6.17 -5.14
N SER A 15 -1.87 4.93 -4.66
CA SER A 15 -1.24 3.87 -5.45
C SER A 15 -2.03 3.49 -6.70
N THR A 16 -3.32 3.82 -6.75
CA THR A 16 -4.15 3.51 -7.92
C THR A 16 -4.10 4.61 -8.98
N GLY A 17 -3.45 5.75 -8.73
CA GLY A 17 -3.25 6.77 -9.74
C GLY A 17 -2.16 6.35 -10.72
N SER A 18 -2.00 7.14 -11.80
CA SER A 18 -1.04 6.77 -12.84
C SER A 18 0.39 6.71 -12.34
N ILE A 19 0.79 7.67 -11.51
CA ILE A 19 2.15 7.67 -10.96
C ILE A 19 2.33 6.52 -9.98
N GLY A 20 1.33 6.24 -9.15
CA GLY A 20 1.38 5.12 -8.23
C GLY A 20 1.48 3.80 -8.96
N SER A 21 0.72 3.63 -10.05
CA SER A 21 0.76 2.40 -10.83
C SER A 21 2.12 2.20 -11.48
N ASP A 22 2.74 3.28 -11.96
CA ASP A 22 4.08 3.18 -12.53
C ASP A 22 5.10 2.78 -11.47
N THR A 23 4.97 3.34 -10.27
CA THR A 23 5.84 2.98 -9.15
C THR A 23 5.70 1.50 -8.83
N ILE A 24 4.48 0.99 -8.82
CA ILE A 24 4.24 -0.42 -8.53
C ILE A 24 4.87 -1.31 -9.58
N SER A 25 4.79 -0.91 -10.86
CA SER A 25 5.43 -1.69 -11.93
C SER A 25 6.93 -1.79 -11.71
N VAL A 26 7.57 -0.69 -11.30
CA VAL A 26 8.99 -0.70 -11.00
C VAL A 26 9.28 -1.61 -9.80
N LEU A 27 8.46 -1.53 -8.76
CA LEU A 27 8.66 -2.34 -7.57
C LEU A 27 8.50 -3.83 -7.85
N GLN A 28 7.59 -4.19 -8.75
CA GLN A 28 7.42 -5.60 -9.08
C GLN A 28 8.65 -6.20 -9.71
N SER A 29 9.40 -5.41 -10.46
CA SER A 29 10.63 -5.92 -11.08
C SER A 29 11.82 -5.91 -10.12
N THR A 30 11.68 -5.24 -8.96
CA THR A 30 12.75 -5.17 -7.97
C THR A 30 12.24 -5.53 -6.58
N SER A 31 11.28 -6.43 -6.50
CA SER A 31 10.53 -6.67 -5.26
C SER A 31 11.38 -7.12 -4.09
N ASN A 32 12.53 -7.72 -4.35
CA ASN A 32 13.40 -8.16 -3.26
C ASN A 32 14.11 -7.01 -2.56
N THR A 33 14.01 -5.80 -3.09
CA THR A 33 14.73 -4.65 -2.58
C THR A 33 13.87 -3.75 -1.70
N TYR A 34 12.54 -3.96 -1.71
CA TYR A 34 11.62 -3.05 -1.06
C TYR A 34 10.66 -3.78 -0.15
N ARG A 35 10.28 -3.10 0.93
CA ARG A 35 9.22 -3.55 1.81
C ARG A 35 8.16 -2.45 1.81
N VAL A 36 6.96 -2.78 1.35
CA VAL A 36 5.88 -1.80 1.25
C VAL A 36 5.14 -1.75 2.58
N LEU A 37 5.20 -0.59 3.25
CA LEU A 37 4.52 -0.42 4.52
C LEU A 37 3.06 -0.07 4.33
N ALA A 38 2.74 0.79 3.37
CA ALA A 38 1.36 1.23 3.17
C ALA A 38 1.09 1.56 1.72
N ILE A 39 -0.14 1.30 1.30
CA ILE A 39 -0.66 1.81 0.05
C ILE A 39 -2.01 2.44 0.34
N THR A 40 -2.33 3.53 -0.37
CA THR A 40 -3.60 4.23 -0.19
C THR A 40 -4.24 4.52 -1.52
N ALA A 41 -5.56 4.62 -1.51
CA ALA A 41 -6.32 5.04 -2.67
C ALA A 41 -7.53 5.83 -2.19
N HIS A 42 -8.11 6.63 -3.06
CA HIS A 42 -9.29 7.41 -2.70
C HIS A 42 -10.57 6.57 -2.81
N GLU A 43 -10.86 6.02 -4.00
CA GLU A 43 -12.08 5.27 -4.23
C GLU A 43 -11.89 3.97 -4.99
N SER A 44 -10.76 3.77 -5.66
CA SER A 44 -10.54 2.63 -6.55
C SER A 44 -10.25 1.36 -5.76
N VAL A 45 -11.27 0.82 -5.12
CA VAL A 45 -11.10 -0.28 -4.18
C VAL A 45 -10.65 -1.57 -4.86
N ASP A 46 -11.16 -1.84 -6.08
CA ASP A 46 -10.77 -3.08 -6.78
C ASP A 46 -9.29 -3.08 -7.14
N LEU A 47 -8.82 -1.95 -7.68
CA LEU A 47 -7.41 -1.85 -8.06
C LEU A 47 -6.52 -1.84 -6.83
N LEU A 48 -6.95 -1.16 -5.78
CA LEU A 48 -6.20 -1.14 -4.53
C LEU A 48 -6.05 -2.56 -3.96
N ALA A 49 -7.11 -3.35 -4.01
CA ALA A 49 -7.06 -4.72 -3.52
C ALA A 49 -6.13 -5.58 -4.37
N GLN A 50 -6.15 -5.41 -5.70
CA GLN A 50 -5.23 -6.13 -6.56
C GLN A 50 -3.78 -5.81 -6.22
N GLN A 51 -3.50 -4.52 -6.00
CA GLN A 51 -2.15 -4.10 -5.64
C GLN A 51 -1.74 -4.66 -4.30
N ALA A 52 -2.66 -4.72 -3.35
CA ALA A 52 -2.37 -5.27 -2.03
C ALA A 52 -2.04 -6.77 -2.11
N HIS A 53 -2.72 -7.51 -2.97
CA HIS A 53 -2.42 -8.93 -3.14
C HIS A 53 -1.02 -9.14 -3.72
N VAL A 54 -0.58 -8.25 -4.57
CA VAL A 54 0.75 -8.35 -5.20
C VAL A 54 1.84 -7.87 -4.26
N LEU A 55 1.67 -6.71 -3.66
CA LEU A 55 2.72 -6.06 -2.87
C LEU A 55 2.74 -6.53 -1.42
N LYS A 56 1.63 -7.04 -0.93
CA LYS A 56 1.50 -7.51 0.47
C LYS A 56 1.95 -6.45 1.47
N PRO A 57 1.40 -5.24 1.38
CA PRO A 57 1.78 -4.18 2.31
C PRO A 57 1.30 -4.48 3.71
N GLU A 58 1.86 -3.78 4.68
CA GLU A 58 1.42 -3.96 6.06
C GLU A 58 0.13 -3.20 6.34
N PHE A 59 -0.11 -2.11 5.62
CA PHE A 59 -1.25 -1.23 5.87
C PHE A 59 -1.88 -0.81 4.54
N VAL A 60 -3.20 -0.96 4.43
CA VAL A 60 -3.95 -0.59 3.22
C VAL A 60 -5.06 0.35 3.62
N VAL A 61 -5.15 1.51 2.97
CA VAL A 61 -6.13 2.53 3.34
C VAL A 61 -6.94 2.94 2.11
N ILE A 62 -8.25 2.99 2.28
CA ILE A 62 -9.15 3.59 1.29
C ILE A 62 -9.72 4.87 1.90
N ALA A 63 -9.54 6.01 1.22
CA ALA A 63 -9.97 7.28 1.78
C ALA A 63 -11.49 7.38 1.89
N ASN A 64 -12.21 6.83 0.92
CA ASN A 64 -13.67 6.83 0.96
C ASN A 64 -14.15 5.77 1.93
N GLU A 65 -14.64 6.20 3.10
CA GLU A 65 -15.09 5.27 4.13
C GLU A 65 -16.21 4.35 3.65
N GLY A 66 -16.99 4.80 2.69
CA GLY A 66 -18.06 3.97 2.15
C GLY A 66 -17.57 2.75 1.39
N LYS A 67 -16.29 2.70 1.06
CA LYS A 67 -15.70 1.57 0.37
C LYS A 67 -14.97 0.59 1.29
N TYR A 68 -14.94 0.86 2.59
CA TYR A 68 -14.17 0.05 3.52
C TYR A 68 -14.66 -1.39 3.57
N ARG A 69 -15.98 -1.57 3.59
CA ARG A 69 -16.56 -2.91 3.70
C ARG A 69 -16.17 -3.77 2.50
N GLU A 70 -16.19 -3.17 1.31
CA GLU A 70 -15.80 -3.89 0.11
C GLU A 70 -14.31 -4.21 0.12
N LEU A 71 -13.48 -3.27 0.56
CA LEU A 71 -12.05 -3.51 0.69
C LEU A 71 -11.79 -4.68 1.62
N LYS A 72 -12.47 -4.69 2.75
CA LYS A 72 -12.33 -5.77 3.73
C LYS A 72 -12.70 -7.12 3.13
N ARG A 73 -13.78 -7.15 2.34
CA ARG A 73 -14.20 -8.38 1.69
C ARG A 73 -13.14 -8.86 0.68
N LEU A 74 -12.61 -7.94 -0.13
CA LEU A 74 -11.64 -8.30 -1.15
C LEU A 74 -10.31 -8.74 -0.59
N LEU A 75 -9.94 -8.25 0.59
CA LEU A 75 -8.68 -8.59 1.22
C LEU A 75 -8.83 -9.57 2.39
N SER A 76 -9.96 -10.26 2.43
CA SER A 76 -10.21 -11.27 3.43
C SER A 76 -9.12 -12.35 3.33
N GLY A 77 -8.56 -12.72 4.46
CA GLY A 77 -7.50 -13.73 4.49
C GLY A 77 -6.09 -13.19 4.34
N THR A 78 -5.95 -11.90 4.02
CA THR A 78 -4.62 -11.28 3.98
C THR A 78 -4.22 -10.85 5.39
N LYS A 79 -2.93 -10.58 5.58
CA LYS A 79 -2.43 -10.12 6.86
C LYS A 79 -2.32 -8.61 6.95
N SER A 80 -2.68 -7.90 5.90
CA SER A 80 -2.60 -6.44 5.90
C SER A 80 -3.61 -5.84 6.86
N ARG A 81 -3.20 -4.78 7.55
CA ARG A 81 -4.12 -4.00 8.37
C ARG A 81 -4.88 -3.06 7.43
N LEU A 82 -6.19 -2.98 7.59
CA LEU A 82 -7.06 -2.20 6.72
C LEU A 82 -7.67 -1.05 7.49
N ALA A 83 -7.82 0.09 6.83
CA ALA A 83 -8.47 1.24 7.43
C ALA A 83 -9.09 2.10 6.35
N ALA A 84 -9.88 3.09 6.76
CA ALA A 84 -10.56 3.98 5.83
C ALA A 84 -10.65 5.36 6.43
N GLY A 85 -10.78 6.37 5.58
CA GLY A 85 -10.97 7.76 6.00
C GLY A 85 -9.70 8.56 5.91
N ASP A 86 -9.86 9.89 5.95
CA ASP A 86 -8.73 10.80 5.80
C ASP A 86 -7.72 10.67 6.92
N GLU A 87 -8.18 10.41 8.15
CA GLU A 87 -7.25 10.24 9.25
C GLU A 87 -6.35 9.03 9.04
N ALA A 88 -6.92 7.94 8.48
CA ALA A 88 -6.11 6.77 8.20
C ALA A 88 -5.10 7.04 7.10
N VAL A 89 -5.46 7.86 6.11
CA VAL A 89 -4.51 8.27 5.08
C VAL A 89 -3.36 9.06 5.72
N LEU A 90 -3.68 9.96 6.65
CA LEU A 90 -2.64 10.71 7.35
C LEU A 90 -1.75 9.79 8.18
N GLU A 91 -2.34 8.79 8.81
CA GLU A 91 -1.56 7.82 9.55
C GLU A 91 -0.57 7.10 8.62
N ALA A 92 -1.06 6.67 7.46
CA ALA A 92 -0.19 6.00 6.49
C ALA A 92 0.94 6.92 6.04
N ALA A 93 0.63 8.20 5.83
CA ALA A 93 1.64 9.16 5.38
C ALA A 93 2.68 9.45 6.46
N SER A 94 2.34 9.19 7.73
CA SER A 94 3.26 9.50 8.83
C SER A 94 4.14 8.32 9.22
N LEU A 95 3.99 7.17 8.57
CA LEU A 95 4.84 6.03 8.86
C LEU A 95 6.28 6.34 8.48
N LYS A 96 7.22 5.81 9.29
CA LYS A 96 8.62 6.04 9.01
C LYS A 96 9.06 5.18 7.85
N THR A 97 9.34 5.83 6.74
CA THR A 97 9.76 5.14 5.53
C THR A 97 11.06 5.75 5.03
N ASP A 98 11.76 5.00 4.23
CA ASP A 98 12.96 5.51 3.55
C ASP A 98 12.56 6.39 2.38
N TRP A 99 11.36 6.16 1.87
CA TRP A 99 10.89 6.87 0.69
C TRP A 99 9.37 6.77 0.62
N THR A 100 8.73 7.87 0.27
CA THR A 100 7.27 7.93 0.17
C THR A 100 6.83 8.37 -1.21
#